data_916e178ca125649113d10dd363af5ae8
#
_entry.id   916e178ca125649113d10dd363af5ae8
#
_cell.length_a   1.000
_cell.length_b   1.000
_cell.length_c   1.000
_cell.angle_alpha   90.00
_cell.angle_beta   90.00
_cell.angle_gamma   90.00
#
_symmetry.space_group_name_H-M   'P 1'
#
loop_
_entity.id
_entity.type
_entity.pdbx_description
1 polymer ?
#
loop_
_entity_poly.entity_id
_entity_poly.type
_entity_poly.pdbx_seq_one_letter_code
_entity_poly.pdbx_strand_id
1 'polypeptide(L)'
;MHRRSANRTKIDPRRAALAISLLAALILAACGRDPGYAGVRSGADQAGSAKQPRRIISLSPSTTEVLWGVGAFPRVVAVSDYDDFPPEVKDLPKIGGWSNTNLEQVASLKPDLVVMTSAQSPFVKDKLEALGVRTVVVADRTLADALSAVTQIGAAVGEPEAAQKLLTQTRAKLDGVRAQTKSLARPRVLCVVDRVPGTLRGLYAATSGSFFAELIEIAGGVSIAPAAANGFGQISKEAVATLDPEIIIDMVQSSNTGKLAEDPKAVWGELSQVNAVRNGRVFAVRDTSVLHPSQRVGDTARKFAEMIHPEAFRK
;
A
#
# COMPACT_ATOMS: atom_id res chain seq x y z
N MET A 1 -60.77 -9.13 16.82
CA MET A 1 -60.96 -10.04 17.99
C MET A 1 -60.51 -11.43 17.58
N HIS A 2 -59.33 -11.88 18.02
CA HIS A 2 -59.05 -13.28 18.39
C HIS A 2 -57.57 -13.32 18.84
N ARG A 3 -57.40 -13.35 20.14
CA ARG A 3 -56.09 -13.64 20.80
C ARG A 3 -55.82 -15.13 20.65
N ARG A 4 -54.62 -15.50 20.21
CA ARG A 4 -54.07 -16.86 20.37
C ARG A 4 -52.99 -16.82 21.46
N SER A 5 -53.30 -17.53 22.53
CA SER A 5 -52.46 -17.81 23.70
C SER A 5 -51.30 -18.72 23.31
N ALA A 6 -50.07 -18.36 23.66
CA ALA A 6 -48.90 -19.20 23.55
C ALA A 6 -48.67 -19.95 24.87
N ASN A 7 -48.83 -21.26 24.83
CA ASN A 7 -48.62 -22.19 25.94
C ASN A 7 -47.10 -22.45 26.10
N ARG A 8 -46.49 -21.95 27.20
CA ARG A 8 -45.12 -22.24 27.59
C ARG A 8 -45.11 -23.44 28.52
N THR A 9 -44.70 -24.61 28.04
CA THR A 9 -44.38 -25.78 28.85
C THR A 9 -43.07 -25.56 29.59
N LYS A 10 -43.15 -25.49 30.94
CA LYS A 10 -42.00 -25.44 31.83
C LYS A 10 -41.38 -26.84 31.91
N ILE A 11 -40.14 -27.00 31.56
CA ILE A 11 -39.36 -28.25 31.75
C ILE A 11 -38.78 -28.20 33.19
N ASP A 12 -39.09 -29.23 33.98
CA ASP A 12 -38.68 -29.39 35.36
C ASP A 12 -37.18 -29.77 35.40
N PRO A 13 -36.31 -29.00 36.07
CA PRO A 13 -34.86 -29.22 36.10
C PRO A 13 -34.42 -30.50 36.86
N ARG A 14 -35.35 -31.17 37.58
CA ARG A 14 -35.02 -32.38 38.32
C ARG A 14 -35.00 -33.68 37.50
N ARG A 15 -35.47 -33.67 36.25
CA ARG A 15 -35.45 -34.83 35.35
C ARG A 15 -34.24 -34.86 34.41
N ALA A 16 -33.43 -33.79 34.32
CA ALA A 16 -32.23 -33.75 33.50
C ALA A 16 -30.99 -34.31 34.22
N ALA A 17 -31.02 -34.55 35.54
CA ALA A 17 -29.84 -35.00 36.30
C ALA A 17 -29.68 -36.52 36.37
N LEU A 18 -30.66 -37.30 35.92
CA LEU A 18 -30.59 -38.79 36.02
C LEU A 18 -30.16 -39.49 34.73
N ALA A 19 -30.00 -38.78 33.63
CA ALA A 19 -29.61 -39.38 32.34
C ALA A 19 -28.09 -39.32 32.04
N ILE A 20 -27.29 -38.66 32.87
CA ILE A 20 -25.83 -38.44 32.62
C ILE A 20 -24.98 -39.46 33.42
N SER A 21 -25.55 -40.20 34.39
CA SER A 21 -24.78 -41.11 35.28
C SER A 21 -24.71 -42.56 34.79
N LEU A 22 -25.28 -42.93 33.64
CA LEU A 22 -25.29 -44.33 33.14
C LEU A 22 -24.44 -44.56 31.88
N LEU A 23 -23.68 -43.56 31.41
CA LEU A 23 -22.82 -43.73 30.24
C LEU A 23 -21.31 -43.78 30.59
N ALA A 24 -20.92 -43.75 31.87
CA ALA A 24 -19.51 -43.74 32.30
C ALA A 24 -18.98 -45.13 32.76
N ALA A 25 -19.75 -46.24 32.63
CA ALA A 25 -19.36 -47.51 33.23
C ALA A 25 -19.12 -48.64 32.19
N LEU A 26 -18.96 -48.35 30.90
CA LEU A 26 -18.78 -49.40 29.87
C LEU A 26 -17.53 -49.28 28.97
N ILE A 27 -16.48 -48.58 29.43
CA ILE A 27 -15.20 -48.48 28.70
C ILE A 27 -14.03 -48.87 29.61
N LEU A 28 -14.08 -50.08 30.15
CA LEU A 28 -12.91 -50.65 30.86
C LEU A 28 -12.93 -52.19 30.78
N ALA A 29 -12.90 -52.75 29.58
CA ALA A 29 -12.52 -54.16 29.37
C ALA A 29 -12.28 -54.42 27.88
N ALA A 30 -11.14 -54.02 27.33
CA ALA A 30 -10.48 -54.67 26.19
C ALA A 30 -9.00 -54.29 26.19
N CYS A 31 -8.25 -54.93 27.09
CA CYS A 31 -6.79 -55.06 26.93
C CYS A 31 -6.48 -56.06 25.84
N GLY A 32 -5.60 -55.67 24.91
CA GLY A 32 -4.75 -56.63 24.22
C GLY A 32 -5.02 -56.76 22.73
N ARG A 33 -4.29 -55.94 21.92
CA ARG A 33 -3.50 -56.39 20.75
C ARG A 33 -3.01 -55.12 20.00
N ASP A 34 -1.71 -54.89 20.07
CA ASP A 34 -1.05 -53.94 19.20
C ASP A 34 -1.19 -54.36 17.73
N PRO A 35 -1.73 -53.51 16.86
CA PRO A 35 -1.29 -53.43 15.48
C PRO A 35 -0.60 -52.09 15.27
N GLY A 36 0.64 -52.14 14.86
CA GLY A 36 1.52 -51.11 14.36
C GLY A 36 0.92 -49.74 14.18
N TYR A 37 1.30 -48.83 15.06
CA TYR A 37 1.04 -47.39 14.91
C TYR A 37 1.81 -46.91 13.70
N ALA A 38 1.18 -46.98 12.52
CA ALA A 38 1.62 -46.22 11.37
C ALA A 38 1.49 -44.75 11.75
N GLY A 39 2.64 -44.12 12.01
CA GLY A 39 2.70 -42.72 12.41
C GLY A 39 1.85 -41.88 11.48
N VAL A 40 0.81 -41.24 12.02
CA VAL A 40 0.16 -40.10 11.40
C VAL A 40 1.23 -39.05 11.32
N ARG A 41 1.88 -38.96 10.16
CA ARG A 41 2.75 -37.85 9.85
C ARG A 41 1.88 -36.60 9.94
N SER A 42 2.16 -35.77 10.95
CA SER A 42 1.63 -34.46 11.13
C SER A 42 1.79 -33.71 9.78
N GLY A 43 0.69 -33.24 9.22
CA GLY A 43 0.65 -32.52 7.94
C GLY A 43 1.31 -31.16 7.96
N ALA A 44 2.38 -30.99 8.77
CA ALA A 44 3.17 -29.76 8.86
C ALA A 44 4.35 -29.71 7.86
N ASP A 45 4.64 -30.80 7.13
CA ASP A 45 5.82 -30.88 6.25
C ASP A 45 5.50 -30.85 4.74
N GLN A 46 4.34 -30.33 4.34
CA GLN A 46 4.05 -30.04 2.92
C GLN A 46 3.90 -28.55 2.63
N ALA A 47 4.64 -27.68 3.31
CA ALA A 47 5.10 -26.47 2.67
C ALA A 47 6.23 -26.88 1.71
N GLY A 48 5.87 -27.50 0.60
CA GLY A 48 6.80 -27.76 -0.48
C GLY A 48 7.53 -26.45 -0.76
N SER A 49 8.86 -26.44 -0.66
CA SER A 49 9.73 -25.32 -1.00
C SER A 49 9.34 -24.84 -2.39
N ALA A 50 8.43 -23.86 -2.45
CA ALA A 50 8.04 -23.25 -3.72
C ALA A 50 9.33 -22.69 -4.29
N LYS A 51 9.77 -23.25 -5.44
CA LYS A 51 11.02 -22.86 -6.08
C LYS A 51 11.06 -21.34 -6.20
N GLN A 52 12.10 -20.74 -5.66
CA GLN A 52 12.30 -19.28 -5.70
C GLN A 52 12.17 -18.78 -7.16
N PRO A 53 11.36 -17.75 -7.42
CA PRO A 53 11.22 -17.22 -8.76
C PRO A 53 12.55 -16.67 -9.26
N ARG A 54 12.87 -16.98 -10.52
CA ARG A 54 14.14 -16.59 -11.16
C ARG A 54 13.96 -15.51 -12.21
N ARG A 55 12.75 -15.34 -12.73
CA ARG A 55 12.41 -14.39 -13.78
C ARG A 55 11.17 -13.59 -13.35
N ILE A 56 11.43 -12.46 -12.74
CA ILE A 56 10.38 -11.62 -12.14
C ILE A 56 10.11 -10.45 -13.08
N ILE A 57 8.84 -10.15 -13.32
CA ILE A 57 8.41 -8.89 -13.93
C ILE A 57 7.71 -8.05 -12.88
N SER A 58 8.06 -6.77 -12.82
CA SER A 58 7.42 -5.79 -11.96
C SER A 58 6.62 -4.78 -12.77
N LEU A 59 5.33 -4.62 -12.48
CA LEU A 59 4.45 -3.75 -13.25
C LEU A 59 4.32 -2.33 -12.67
N SER A 60 4.98 -2.05 -11.54
CA SER A 60 4.87 -0.74 -10.86
C SER A 60 6.18 -0.35 -10.20
N PRO A 61 6.52 0.96 -10.17
CA PRO A 61 7.68 1.45 -9.43
C PRO A 61 7.70 1.03 -7.96
N SER A 62 6.55 1.07 -7.27
CA SER A 62 6.47 0.66 -5.87
C SER A 62 6.86 -0.81 -5.64
N THR A 63 6.44 -1.71 -6.53
CA THR A 63 6.80 -3.14 -6.44
C THR A 63 8.26 -3.38 -6.82
N THR A 64 8.79 -2.64 -7.80
CA THR A 64 10.21 -2.69 -8.18
C THR A 64 11.12 -2.23 -7.03
N GLU A 65 10.76 -1.14 -6.37
CA GLU A 65 11.49 -0.63 -5.21
C GLU A 65 11.53 -1.65 -4.07
N VAL A 66 10.41 -2.33 -3.79
CA VAL A 66 10.36 -3.41 -2.78
C VAL A 66 11.23 -4.59 -3.20
N LEU A 67 11.14 -5.04 -4.46
CA LEU A 67 11.99 -6.12 -5.00
C LEU A 67 13.48 -5.79 -4.85
N TRP A 68 13.85 -4.53 -5.09
CA TRP A 68 15.21 -4.06 -4.85
C TRP A 68 15.56 -4.09 -3.36
N GLY A 69 14.67 -3.58 -2.51
CA GLY A 69 14.89 -3.47 -1.06
C GLY A 69 15.05 -4.83 -0.37
N VAL A 70 14.40 -5.89 -0.87
CA VAL A 70 14.54 -7.26 -0.36
C VAL A 70 15.66 -8.06 -1.05
N GLY A 71 16.43 -7.44 -1.98
CA GLY A 71 17.53 -8.09 -2.67
C GLY A 71 17.13 -9.01 -3.84
N ALA A 72 15.87 -8.95 -4.29
CA ALA A 72 15.37 -9.77 -5.39
C ALA A 72 15.56 -9.13 -6.79
N PHE A 73 16.02 -7.89 -6.86
CA PHE A 73 16.15 -7.13 -8.10
C PHE A 73 17.02 -7.81 -9.19
N PRO A 74 18.12 -8.52 -8.88
CA PRO A 74 18.89 -9.24 -9.90
C PRO A 74 18.10 -10.31 -10.68
N ARG A 75 16.91 -10.67 -10.20
CA ARG A 75 15.98 -11.60 -10.84
C ARG A 75 14.90 -10.90 -11.66
N VAL A 76 14.85 -9.56 -11.62
CA VAL A 76 13.89 -8.77 -12.42
C VAL A 76 14.35 -8.73 -13.86
N VAL A 77 13.47 -9.11 -14.78
CA VAL A 77 13.77 -9.22 -16.23
C VAL A 77 13.03 -8.15 -17.06
N ALA A 78 12.05 -7.47 -16.49
CA ALA A 78 11.37 -6.32 -17.10
C ALA A 78 10.62 -5.52 -16.05
N VAL A 79 10.35 -4.25 -16.36
CA VAL A 79 9.67 -3.30 -15.48
C VAL A 79 8.69 -2.43 -16.27
N SER A 80 7.83 -1.65 -15.58
CA SER A 80 6.92 -0.73 -16.25
C SER A 80 7.65 0.49 -16.84
N ASP A 81 6.96 1.24 -17.71
CA ASP A 81 7.48 2.46 -18.32
C ASP A 81 7.81 3.56 -17.30
N TYR A 82 7.17 3.50 -16.12
CA TYR A 82 7.30 4.51 -15.05
C TYR A 82 8.41 4.22 -14.06
N ASP A 83 9.08 3.08 -14.18
CA ASP A 83 10.18 2.71 -13.29
C ASP A 83 11.44 3.51 -13.58
N ASP A 84 11.92 4.24 -12.57
CA ASP A 84 13.14 5.07 -12.61
C ASP A 84 14.16 4.69 -11.52
N PHE A 85 13.81 3.75 -10.63
CA PHE A 85 14.66 3.25 -9.57
C PHE A 85 14.57 1.71 -9.43
N PRO A 86 15.69 1.01 -9.15
CA PRO A 86 17.07 1.53 -9.04
C PRO A 86 17.61 1.98 -10.42
N PRO A 87 18.78 2.66 -10.48
CA PRO A 87 19.33 3.16 -11.76
C PRO A 87 19.45 2.11 -12.86
N GLU A 88 19.59 0.85 -12.50
CA GLU A 88 19.72 -0.30 -13.40
C GLU A 88 18.40 -0.61 -14.15
N VAL A 89 17.27 -0.08 -13.74
CA VAL A 89 15.98 -0.26 -14.47
C VAL A 89 16.02 0.29 -15.90
N LYS A 90 16.95 1.23 -16.18
CA LYS A 90 17.15 1.78 -17.53
C LYS A 90 17.61 0.74 -18.54
N ASP A 91 18.28 -0.32 -18.06
CA ASP A 91 18.84 -1.39 -18.87
C ASP A 91 17.86 -2.56 -19.06
N LEU A 92 16.69 -2.50 -18.40
CA LEU A 92 15.66 -3.52 -18.48
C LEU A 92 14.59 -3.18 -19.53
N PRO A 93 14.02 -4.20 -20.20
CA PRO A 93 12.86 -4.03 -21.06
C PRO A 93 11.72 -3.33 -20.34
N LYS A 94 11.10 -2.36 -21.02
CA LYS A 94 9.88 -1.68 -20.57
C LYS A 94 8.67 -2.36 -21.20
N ILE A 95 7.68 -2.72 -20.38
CA ILE A 95 6.56 -3.55 -20.81
C ILE A 95 5.22 -2.82 -20.81
N GLY A 96 5.26 -1.51 -20.91
CA GLY A 96 4.08 -0.64 -20.91
C GLY A 96 3.77 -0.02 -19.57
N GLY A 97 2.72 0.76 -19.56
CA GLY A 97 2.29 1.54 -18.40
C GLY A 97 1.17 0.87 -17.61
N TRP A 98 0.42 1.70 -16.91
CA TRP A 98 -0.57 1.31 -15.91
C TRP A 98 -1.68 0.37 -16.43
N SER A 99 -2.29 0.70 -17.58
CA SER A 99 -3.43 -0.02 -18.14
C SER A 99 -3.16 -0.66 -19.51
N ASN A 100 -1.95 -0.44 -20.07
CA ASN A 100 -1.57 -0.86 -21.42
C ASN A 100 -0.34 -1.78 -21.43
N THR A 101 -0.24 -2.65 -20.42
CA THR A 101 0.85 -3.65 -20.35
C THR A 101 0.90 -4.51 -21.61
N ASN A 102 2.08 -4.63 -22.21
CA ASN A 102 2.32 -5.44 -23.40
C ASN A 102 2.42 -6.94 -23.04
N LEU A 103 1.30 -7.63 -23.12
CA LEU A 103 1.21 -9.05 -22.74
C LEU A 103 2.04 -9.98 -23.62
N GLU A 104 2.23 -9.64 -24.91
CA GLU A 104 3.06 -10.43 -25.82
C GLU A 104 4.53 -10.36 -25.39
N GLN A 105 5.00 -9.18 -25.06
CA GLN A 105 6.35 -8.99 -24.53
C GLN A 105 6.53 -9.69 -23.18
N VAL A 106 5.53 -9.59 -22.27
CA VAL A 106 5.55 -10.36 -21.02
C VAL A 106 5.68 -11.84 -21.27
N ALA A 107 4.85 -12.42 -22.17
CA ALA A 107 4.91 -13.84 -22.51
C ALA A 107 6.25 -14.26 -23.14
N SER A 108 6.83 -13.42 -24.02
CA SER A 108 8.12 -13.69 -24.65
C SER A 108 9.29 -13.76 -23.66
N LEU A 109 9.19 -13.00 -22.58
CA LEU A 109 10.18 -12.98 -21.49
C LEU A 109 10.09 -14.19 -20.56
N LYS A 110 9.06 -15.02 -20.70
CA LYS A 110 8.83 -16.26 -19.91
C LYS A 110 9.05 -16.05 -18.41
N PRO A 111 8.31 -15.12 -17.77
CA PRO A 111 8.43 -14.90 -16.33
C PRO A 111 7.86 -16.09 -15.56
N ASP A 112 8.42 -16.34 -14.39
CA ASP A 112 7.86 -17.28 -13.41
C ASP A 112 7.10 -16.57 -12.28
N LEU A 113 7.20 -15.24 -12.24
CA LEU A 113 6.42 -14.38 -11.35
C LEU A 113 6.19 -13.00 -11.97
N VAL A 114 4.97 -12.49 -11.86
CA VAL A 114 4.63 -11.09 -12.12
C VAL A 114 4.11 -10.47 -10.82
N VAL A 115 4.71 -9.34 -10.42
CA VAL A 115 4.30 -8.56 -9.24
C VAL A 115 3.61 -7.28 -9.71
N MET A 116 2.44 -6.99 -9.16
CA MET A 116 1.62 -5.84 -9.54
C MET A 116 0.86 -5.26 -8.34
N THR A 117 0.33 -4.06 -8.50
CA THR A 117 -0.55 -3.45 -7.51
C THR A 117 -2.01 -3.81 -7.74
N SER A 118 -2.84 -3.62 -6.71
CA SER A 118 -4.28 -3.87 -6.79
C SER A 118 -4.97 -2.99 -7.84
N ALA A 119 -4.45 -1.79 -8.06
CA ALA A 119 -5.00 -0.86 -9.05
C ALA A 119 -4.72 -1.32 -10.50
N GLN A 120 -3.66 -2.09 -10.76
CA GLN A 120 -3.35 -2.65 -12.08
C GLN A 120 -4.02 -4.00 -12.34
N SER A 121 -4.30 -4.74 -11.28
CA SER A 121 -4.84 -6.10 -11.35
C SER A 121 -6.04 -6.26 -12.29
N PRO A 122 -7.06 -5.37 -12.31
CA PRO A 122 -8.22 -5.51 -13.19
C PRO A 122 -7.89 -5.52 -14.69
N PHE A 123 -6.76 -4.95 -15.09
CA PHE A 123 -6.38 -4.83 -16.50
C PHE A 123 -5.62 -6.04 -17.04
N VAL A 124 -4.86 -6.73 -16.16
CA VAL A 124 -3.84 -7.69 -16.63
C VAL A 124 -3.85 -9.04 -15.92
N LYS A 125 -4.30 -9.13 -14.65
CA LYS A 125 -4.16 -10.33 -13.81
C LYS A 125 -4.70 -11.59 -14.49
N ASP A 126 -5.97 -11.59 -14.86
CA ASP A 126 -6.65 -12.78 -15.42
C ASP A 126 -6.00 -13.25 -16.74
N LYS A 127 -5.52 -12.29 -17.54
CA LYS A 127 -4.81 -12.59 -18.79
C LYS A 127 -3.46 -13.24 -18.53
N LEU A 128 -2.72 -12.81 -17.54
CA LEU A 128 -1.45 -13.39 -17.15
C LEU A 128 -1.63 -14.80 -16.56
N GLU A 129 -2.63 -14.99 -15.73
CA GLU A 129 -2.94 -16.31 -15.15
C GLU A 129 -3.42 -17.30 -16.22
N ALA A 130 -4.18 -16.83 -17.24
CA ALA A 130 -4.54 -17.65 -18.39
C ALA A 130 -3.33 -18.08 -19.24
N LEU A 131 -2.22 -17.33 -19.20
CA LEU A 131 -0.94 -17.72 -19.79
C LEU A 131 -0.09 -18.63 -18.88
N GLY A 132 -0.63 -19.05 -17.71
CA GLY A 132 0.08 -19.88 -16.74
C GLY A 132 1.14 -19.14 -15.92
N VAL A 133 1.13 -17.82 -15.93
CA VAL A 133 2.09 -17.00 -15.18
C VAL A 133 1.57 -16.79 -13.76
N ARG A 134 2.38 -17.11 -12.75
CA ARG A 134 2.07 -16.83 -11.36
C ARG A 134 2.05 -15.32 -11.12
N THR A 135 1.03 -14.82 -10.43
CA THR A 135 0.91 -13.40 -10.10
C THR A 135 0.91 -13.15 -8.60
N VAL A 136 1.43 -12.01 -8.19
CA VAL A 136 1.31 -11.46 -6.83
C VAL A 136 0.73 -10.06 -6.94
N VAL A 137 -0.40 -9.85 -6.30
CA VAL A 137 -1.10 -8.56 -6.25
C VAL A 137 -0.98 -8.00 -4.84
N VAL A 138 -0.44 -6.79 -4.72
CA VAL A 138 -0.33 -6.08 -3.44
C VAL A 138 -1.23 -4.84 -3.43
N ALA A 139 -1.85 -4.55 -2.31
CA ALA A 139 -2.58 -3.31 -2.12
C ALA A 139 -1.60 -2.12 -2.04
N ASP A 140 -2.05 -0.94 -2.47
CA ASP A 140 -1.19 0.22 -2.71
C ASP A 140 -1.83 1.56 -2.29
N ARG A 141 -2.90 1.52 -1.49
CA ARG A 141 -3.66 2.73 -1.14
C ARG A 141 -3.23 3.37 0.17
N THR A 142 -3.08 2.59 1.23
CA THR A 142 -2.81 3.04 2.59
C THR A 142 -1.35 2.81 2.98
N LEU A 143 -0.91 3.43 4.07
CA LEU A 143 0.41 3.15 4.65
C LEU A 143 0.51 1.68 5.12
N ALA A 144 -0.58 1.14 5.67
CA ALA A 144 -0.64 -0.28 6.05
C ALA A 144 -0.46 -1.20 4.84
N ASP A 145 -1.04 -0.84 3.69
CA ASP A 145 -0.85 -1.58 2.43
C ASP A 145 0.61 -1.55 2.00
N ALA A 146 1.25 -0.38 1.99
CA ALA A 146 2.67 -0.24 1.63
C ALA A 146 3.59 -1.10 2.50
N LEU A 147 3.35 -1.12 3.82
CA LEU A 147 4.11 -1.95 4.75
C LEU A 147 3.81 -3.45 4.57
N SER A 148 2.57 -3.81 4.29
CA SER A 148 2.15 -5.19 4.02
C SER A 148 2.74 -5.71 2.70
N ALA A 149 2.83 -4.85 1.66
CA ALA A 149 3.44 -5.19 0.37
C ALA A 149 4.89 -5.66 0.52
N VAL A 150 5.67 -5.04 1.42
CA VAL A 150 7.05 -5.47 1.70
C VAL A 150 7.08 -6.95 2.15
N THR A 151 6.20 -7.31 3.08
CA THR A 151 6.14 -8.69 3.61
C THR A 151 5.63 -9.68 2.55
N GLN A 152 4.58 -9.31 1.81
CA GLN A 152 3.97 -10.16 0.79
C GLN A 152 4.94 -10.43 -0.37
N ILE A 153 5.61 -9.40 -0.87
CA ILE A 153 6.60 -9.52 -1.95
C ILE A 153 7.79 -10.34 -1.45
N GLY A 154 8.33 -10.04 -0.26
CA GLY A 154 9.43 -10.79 0.31
C GLY A 154 9.15 -12.29 0.44
N ALA A 155 7.97 -12.65 0.94
CA ALA A 155 7.55 -14.06 1.01
C ALA A 155 7.42 -14.69 -0.38
N ALA A 156 6.83 -13.97 -1.35
CA ALA A 156 6.61 -14.46 -2.71
C ALA A 156 7.90 -14.73 -3.47
N VAL A 157 8.96 -13.96 -3.18
CA VAL A 157 10.27 -14.10 -3.83
C VAL A 157 11.27 -14.92 -3.03
N GLY A 158 10.85 -15.44 -1.87
CA GLY A 158 11.69 -16.27 -1.00
C GLY A 158 12.73 -15.49 -0.19
N GLU A 159 12.43 -14.23 0.14
CA GLU A 159 13.28 -13.33 0.94
C GLU A 159 12.55 -12.80 2.21
N PRO A 160 11.93 -13.66 3.04
CA PRO A 160 11.11 -13.20 4.17
C PRO A 160 11.92 -12.48 5.24
N GLU A 161 13.16 -12.90 5.48
CA GLU A 161 14.03 -12.30 6.49
C GLU A 161 14.49 -10.89 6.06
N ALA A 162 14.87 -10.73 4.78
CA ALA A 162 15.22 -9.44 4.21
C ALA A 162 14.01 -8.48 4.25
N ALA A 163 12.82 -8.97 3.95
CA ALA A 163 11.58 -8.19 4.05
C ALA A 163 11.30 -7.74 5.49
N GLN A 164 11.47 -8.62 6.48
CA GLN A 164 11.29 -8.26 7.89
C GLN A 164 12.28 -7.19 8.35
N LYS A 165 13.54 -7.32 7.94
CA LYS A 165 14.58 -6.31 8.22
C LYS A 165 14.20 -4.96 7.58
N LEU A 166 13.82 -4.98 6.31
CA LEU A 166 13.40 -3.78 5.57
C LEU A 166 12.20 -3.10 6.21
N LEU A 167 11.20 -3.88 6.61
CA LEU A 167 10.01 -3.40 7.32
C LEU A 167 10.36 -2.74 8.64
N THR A 168 11.27 -3.34 9.43
CA THR A 168 11.74 -2.77 10.69
C THR A 168 12.43 -1.43 10.48
N GLN A 169 13.28 -1.32 9.46
CA GLN A 169 13.96 -0.07 9.10
C GLN A 169 12.96 1.00 8.65
N THR A 170 11.98 0.62 7.83
CA THR A 170 10.94 1.55 7.35
C THR A 170 10.10 2.10 8.51
N ARG A 171 9.67 1.23 9.43
CA ARG A 171 8.94 1.65 10.64
C ARG A 171 9.77 2.58 11.52
N ALA A 172 11.04 2.26 11.73
CA ALA A 172 11.94 3.11 12.53
C ALA A 172 12.08 4.53 11.94
N LYS A 173 12.14 4.67 10.60
CA LYS A 173 12.15 5.98 9.94
C LYS A 173 10.84 6.75 10.20
N LEU A 174 9.69 6.11 10.03
CA LEU A 174 8.37 6.71 10.28
C LEU A 174 8.23 7.16 11.75
N ASP A 175 8.63 6.30 12.68
CA ASP A 175 8.58 6.59 14.12
C ASP A 175 9.55 7.73 14.50
N GLY A 176 10.71 7.78 13.86
CA GLY A 176 11.67 8.89 14.03
C GLY A 176 11.08 10.23 13.60
N VAL A 177 10.38 10.28 12.45
CA VAL A 177 9.68 11.50 12.00
C VAL A 177 8.58 11.87 12.98
N ARG A 178 7.72 10.91 13.36
CA ARG A 178 6.61 11.13 14.31
C ARG A 178 7.11 11.68 15.64
N ALA A 179 8.22 11.15 16.16
CA ALA A 179 8.81 11.63 17.41
C ALA A 179 9.30 13.08 17.31
N GLN A 180 9.89 13.46 16.18
CA GLN A 180 10.37 14.83 15.95
C GLN A 180 9.24 15.84 15.78
N THR A 181 8.10 15.44 15.21
CA THR A 181 6.97 16.34 14.93
C THR A 181 5.91 16.37 16.03
N LYS A 182 5.96 15.46 16.99
CA LYS A 182 4.92 15.20 18.00
C LYS A 182 4.47 16.45 18.77
N SER A 183 5.39 17.36 19.09
CA SER A 183 5.14 18.56 19.90
C SER A 183 5.01 19.84 19.06
N LEU A 184 5.09 19.74 17.73
CA LEU A 184 5.00 20.89 16.85
C LEU A 184 3.55 21.27 16.55
N ALA A 185 3.32 22.51 16.11
CA ALA A 185 2.03 22.93 15.59
C ALA A 185 1.62 22.05 14.40
N ARG A 186 0.32 21.86 14.20
CA ARG A 186 -0.19 20.98 13.13
C ARG A 186 -0.92 21.80 12.06
N PRO A 187 -0.17 22.37 11.12
CA PRO A 187 -0.77 23.19 10.06
C PRO A 187 -1.65 22.35 9.12
N ARG A 188 -2.60 23.03 8.50
CA ARG A 188 -3.54 22.45 7.53
C ARG A 188 -2.87 22.30 6.17
N VAL A 189 -2.76 21.06 5.69
CA VAL A 189 -2.02 20.70 4.47
C VAL A 189 -2.97 20.18 3.41
N LEU A 190 -2.92 20.78 2.23
CA LEU A 190 -3.51 20.24 1.01
C LEU A 190 -2.40 19.59 0.17
N CYS A 191 -2.53 18.28 -0.11
CA CYS A 191 -1.65 17.57 -1.01
C CYS A 191 -2.36 17.33 -2.35
N VAL A 192 -1.86 17.94 -3.41
CA VAL A 192 -2.33 17.78 -4.80
C VAL A 192 -1.38 16.81 -5.49
N VAL A 193 -1.91 15.69 -5.92
CA VAL A 193 -1.13 14.61 -6.54
C VAL A 193 -1.10 14.69 -8.06
N ASP A 194 -2.07 15.39 -8.66
CA ASP A 194 -2.12 15.60 -10.10
C ASP A 194 -2.97 16.85 -10.44
N ARG A 195 -2.69 17.46 -11.58
CA ARG A 195 -3.46 18.54 -12.21
C ARG A 195 -3.05 18.74 -13.66
N VAL A 196 -3.84 19.45 -14.44
CA VAL A 196 -3.43 19.82 -15.79
C VAL A 196 -2.24 20.79 -15.69
N PRO A 197 -1.07 20.45 -16.26
CA PRO A 197 0.12 21.29 -16.20
C PRO A 197 -0.15 22.74 -16.63
N GLY A 198 0.46 23.71 -15.95
CA GLY A 198 0.29 25.14 -16.23
C GLY A 198 -1.04 25.72 -15.74
N THR A 199 -1.90 24.96 -15.09
CA THR A 199 -3.24 25.42 -14.68
C THR A 199 -3.65 24.86 -13.33
N LEU A 200 -4.69 25.42 -12.71
CA LEU A 200 -5.39 24.83 -11.55
C LEU A 200 -6.66 24.07 -11.97
N ARG A 201 -6.65 23.44 -13.15
CA ARG A 201 -7.75 22.58 -13.62
C ARG A 201 -7.43 21.11 -13.33
N GLY A 202 -8.46 20.31 -13.13
CA GLY A 202 -8.32 18.88 -12.89
C GLY A 202 -7.50 18.57 -11.64
N LEU A 203 -7.56 19.43 -10.62
CA LEU A 203 -6.88 19.19 -9.35
C LEU A 203 -7.35 17.86 -8.76
N TYR A 204 -6.40 16.99 -8.45
CA TYR A 204 -6.63 15.67 -7.85
C TYR A 204 -5.84 15.62 -6.55
N ALA A 205 -6.55 15.53 -5.44
CA ALA A 205 -5.96 15.64 -4.10
C ALA A 205 -5.91 14.28 -3.39
N ALA A 206 -4.87 14.10 -2.60
CA ALA A 206 -4.79 13.01 -1.63
C ALA A 206 -5.75 13.31 -0.47
N THR A 207 -6.66 12.39 -0.20
CA THR A 207 -7.71 12.51 0.82
C THR A 207 -7.50 11.50 1.95
N SER A 208 -8.30 11.57 3.00
CA SER A 208 -8.27 10.57 4.08
C SER A 208 -8.40 9.15 3.51
N GLY A 209 -7.61 8.22 4.04
CA GLY A 209 -7.53 6.85 3.52
C GLY A 209 -6.50 6.63 2.42
N SER A 210 -5.69 7.64 2.07
CA SER A 210 -4.48 7.49 1.27
C SER A 210 -3.23 7.47 2.15
N PHE A 211 -2.19 6.78 1.71
CA PHE A 211 -0.90 6.81 2.41
C PHE A 211 -0.31 8.22 2.51
N PHE A 212 -0.58 9.10 1.56
CA PHE A 212 -0.15 10.51 1.62
C PHE A 212 -0.77 11.26 2.80
N ALA A 213 -2.08 11.10 3.02
CA ALA A 213 -2.74 11.73 4.17
C ALA A 213 -2.14 11.22 5.48
N GLU A 214 -1.88 9.91 5.58
CA GLU A 214 -1.24 9.32 6.75
C GLU A 214 0.21 9.81 6.94
N LEU A 215 0.97 10.00 5.84
CA LEU A 215 2.33 10.55 5.90
C LEU A 215 2.34 12.04 6.29
N ILE A 216 1.35 12.83 5.87
CA ILE A 216 1.16 14.22 6.33
C ILE A 216 0.93 14.24 7.84
N GLU A 217 0.07 13.35 8.36
CA GLU A 217 -0.19 13.24 9.80
C GLU A 217 1.08 12.86 10.60
N ILE A 218 1.86 11.91 10.09
CA ILE A 218 3.16 11.54 10.66
C ILE A 218 4.17 12.70 10.61
N ALA A 219 4.12 13.47 9.54
CA ALA A 219 4.94 14.65 9.34
C ALA A 219 4.50 15.88 10.17
N GLY A 220 3.49 15.73 11.02
CA GLY A 220 3.02 16.77 11.94
C GLY A 220 2.05 17.78 11.29
N GLY A 221 1.47 17.49 10.12
CA GLY A 221 0.41 18.27 9.51
C GLY A 221 -0.99 17.72 9.81
N VAL A 222 -2.01 18.35 9.23
CA VAL A 222 -3.39 17.86 9.14
C VAL A 222 -3.78 17.83 7.68
N SER A 223 -4.07 16.66 7.12
CA SER A 223 -4.58 16.53 5.75
C SER A 223 -6.02 17.00 5.69
N ILE A 224 -6.32 17.99 4.83
CA ILE A 224 -7.63 18.68 4.83
C ILE A 224 -8.46 18.44 3.57
N ALA A 225 -7.96 17.68 2.59
CA ALA A 225 -8.76 17.38 1.41
C ALA A 225 -10.01 16.57 1.80
N PRO A 226 -11.19 16.89 1.24
CA PRO A 226 -12.43 16.16 1.54
C PRO A 226 -12.29 14.67 1.26
N ALA A 227 -12.89 13.84 2.12
CA ALA A 227 -12.81 12.39 1.96
C ALA A 227 -13.35 11.92 0.61
N ALA A 228 -12.66 10.96 -0.01
CA ALA A 228 -13.08 10.30 -1.25
C ALA A 228 -12.91 8.77 -1.13
N ALA A 229 -13.72 8.02 -1.87
CA ALA A 229 -13.83 6.57 -1.71
C ALA A 229 -12.50 5.81 -1.86
N ASN A 230 -11.60 6.30 -2.72
CA ASN A 230 -10.34 5.62 -3.02
C ASN A 230 -9.11 6.32 -2.41
N GLY A 231 -9.31 7.22 -1.42
CA GLY A 231 -8.21 7.99 -0.83
C GLY A 231 -7.70 9.12 -1.73
N PHE A 232 -8.31 9.33 -2.89
CA PHE A 232 -7.99 10.40 -3.85
C PHE A 232 -9.27 10.94 -4.47
N GLY A 233 -9.33 12.25 -4.69
CA GLY A 233 -10.53 12.88 -5.24
C GLY A 233 -10.24 14.19 -5.97
N GLN A 234 -11.13 14.50 -6.92
CA GLN A 234 -11.10 15.80 -7.59
C GLN A 234 -11.52 16.91 -6.61
N ILE A 235 -10.86 18.05 -6.74
CA ILE A 235 -11.15 19.25 -5.96
C ILE A 235 -11.16 20.47 -6.89
N SER A 236 -12.09 21.40 -6.68
CA SER A 236 -12.12 22.64 -7.46
C SER A 236 -11.27 23.74 -6.85
N LYS A 237 -10.94 24.77 -7.63
CA LYS A 237 -10.25 25.98 -7.13
C LYS A 237 -11.04 26.66 -6.02
N GLU A 238 -12.36 26.72 -6.15
CA GLU A 238 -13.27 27.31 -5.19
C GLU A 238 -13.27 26.54 -3.86
N ALA A 239 -13.22 25.21 -3.94
CA ALA A 239 -13.08 24.37 -2.76
C ALA A 239 -11.72 24.56 -2.08
N VAL A 240 -10.63 24.71 -2.83
CA VAL A 240 -9.30 25.06 -2.28
C VAL A 240 -9.35 26.41 -1.56
N ALA A 241 -9.97 27.43 -2.17
CA ALA A 241 -10.12 28.75 -1.55
C ALA A 241 -10.94 28.68 -0.25
N THR A 242 -12.01 27.87 -0.22
CA THR A 242 -12.84 27.65 0.97
C THR A 242 -12.09 26.88 2.07
N LEU A 243 -11.30 25.87 1.69
CA LEU A 243 -10.47 25.12 2.63
C LEU A 243 -9.33 25.94 3.20
N ASP A 244 -8.89 26.99 2.53
CA ASP A 244 -7.80 27.89 2.92
C ASP A 244 -6.61 27.15 3.58
N PRO A 245 -5.90 26.27 2.84
CA PRO A 245 -4.77 25.54 3.38
C PRO A 245 -3.64 26.47 3.81
N GLU A 246 -2.95 26.11 4.90
CA GLU A 246 -1.74 26.80 5.37
C GLU A 246 -0.50 26.34 4.59
N ILE A 247 -0.57 25.13 4.02
CA ILE A 247 0.48 24.53 3.19
C ILE A 247 -0.16 23.83 2.00
N ILE A 248 0.45 23.98 0.83
CA ILE A 248 0.14 23.20 -0.37
C ILE A 248 1.39 22.40 -0.75
N ILE A 249 1.25 21.09 -0.84
CA ILE A 249 2.24 20.19 -1.43
C ILE A 249 1.71 19.80 -2.81
N ASP A 250 2.41 20.22 -3.86
CA ASP A 250 2.03 20.01 -5.26
C ASP A 250 2.98 19.00 -5.90
N MET A 251 2.47 17.82 -6.21
CA MET A 251 3.21 16.71 -6.82
C MET A 251 2.96 16.69 -8.33
N VAL A 252 3.18 17.82 -9.01
CA VAL A 252 2.91 17.90 -10.44
C VAL A 252 3.75 16.90 -11.20
N GLN A 253 3.06 15.93 -11.76
CA GLN A 253 3.65 14.97 -12.68
C GLN A 253 3.58 15.55 -14.09
N SER A 254 4.71 15.74 -14.73
CA SER A 254 4.69 15.88 -16.18
C SER A 254 4.61 14.46 -16.75
N SER A 255 3.40 14.00 -16.99
CA SER A 255 3.12 12.65 -17.51
C SER A 255 3.75 12.36 -18.88
N ASN A 256 4.29 13.36 -19.58
CA ASN A 256 4.75 13.21 -20.96
C ASN A 256 6.18 13.70 -21.28
N THR A 257 6.88 14.39 -20.38
CA THR A 257 8.18 14.97 -20.75
C THR A 257 9.31 14.80 -19.74
N GLY A 258 9.06 14.23 -18.56
CA GLY A 258 10.08 14.07 -17.51
C GLY A 258 10.66 15.37 -16.96
N LYS A 259 10.14 16.52 -17.38
CA LYS A 259 10.60 17.84 -16.97
C LYS A 259 9.40 18.66 -16.50
N LEU A 260 9.30 18.91 -15.20
CA LEU A 260 8.49 19.99 -14.66
C LEU A 260 9.09 21.31 -15.15
N ALA A 261 8.58 21.82 -16.26
CA ALA A 261 9.04 23.08 -16.85
C ALA A 261 8.45 24.31 -16.13
N GLU A 262 7.45 24.09 -15.25
CA GLU A 262 6.74 25.20 -14.59
C GLU A 262 7.15 25.37 -13.13
N ASP A 263 7.04 26.62 -12.65
CA ASP A 263 7.06 26.92 -11.23
C ASP A 263 5.62 26.82 -10.68
N PRO A 264 5.31 25.82 -9.83
CA PRO A 264 3.98 25.69 -9.23
C PRO A 264 3.53 26.97 -8.52
N LYS A 265 4.46 27.73 -7.92
CA LYS A 265 4.13 29.00 -7.25
C LYS A 265 3.46 29.99 -8.20
N ALA A 266 3.90 30.05 -9.46
CA ALA A 266 3.29 30.93 -10.47
C ALA A 266 1.85 30.52 -10.76
N VAL A 267 1.59 29.22 -10.90
CA VAL A 267 0.25 28.68 -11.17
C VAL A 267 -0.69 28.90 -9.98
N TRP A 268 -0.22 28.64 -8.77
CA TRP A 268 -0.99 28.85 -7.55
C TRP A 268 -1.25 30.33 -7.24
N GLY A 269 -0.51 31.24 -7.88
CA GLY A 269 -0.71 32.71 -7.80
C GLY A 269 -2.12 33.14 -8.18
N GLU A 270 -2.88 32.35 -8.97
CA GLU A 270 -4.30 32.57 -9.25
C GLU A 270 -5.17 32.62 -7.96
N LEU A 271 -4.73 31.97 -6.90
CA LEU A 271 -5.43 31.89 -5.60
C LEU A 271 -4.66 32.67 -4.52
N SER A 272 -4.28 33.93 -4.85
CA SER A 272 -3.49 34.79 -3.95
C SER A 272 -4.13 35.03 -2.58
N GLN A 273 -5.44 34.85 -2.43
CA GLN A 273 -6.17 34.94 -1.17
C GLN A 273 -5.94 33.74 -0.24
N VAL A 274 -5.47 32.58 -0.75
CA VAL A 274 -5.23 31.37 0.03
C VAL A 274 -4.00 31.55 0.91
N ASN A 275 -4.10 31.13 2.18
CA ASN A 275 -3.07 31.29 3.20
C ASN A 275 -1.70 30.78 2.74
N ALA A 276 -1.64 29.54 2.21
CA ALA A 276 -0.41 28.95 1.69
C ALA A 276 0.26 29.78 0.60
N VAL A 277 -0.54 30.39 -0.30
CA VAL A 277 -0.03 31.20 -1.40
C VAL A 277 0.50 32.54 -0.87
N ARG A 278 -0.28 33.24 -0.03
CA ARG A 278 0.12 34.49 0.60
C ARG A 278 1.45 34.38 1.35
N ASN A 279 1.64 33.26 2.05
CA ASN A 279 2.82 33.02 2.91
C ASN A 279 3.95 32.27 2.20
N GLY A 280 3.86 32.04 0.88
CA GLY A 280 4.87 31.38 0.10
C GLY A 280 5.10 29.90 0.48
N ARG A 281 4.08 29.27 1.10
CA ARG A 281 4.15 27.86 1.55
C ARG A 281 3.52 26.88 0.54
N VAL A 282 3.82 27.10 -0.73
CA VAL A 282 3.52 26.17 -1.82
C VAL A 282 4.81 25.44 -2.19
N PHE A 283 4.82 24.14 -2.03
CA PHE A 283 5.99 23.30 -2.25
C PHE A 283 5.79 22.39 -3.45
N ALA A 284 6.67 22.50 -4.45
CA ALA A 284 6.73 21.56 -5.56
C ALA A 284 7.53 20.32 -5.19
N VAL A 285 6.93 19.14 -5.34
CA VAL A 285 7.63 17.87 -5.22
C VAL A 285 7.95 17.35 -6.61
N ARG A 286 9.24 17.22 -6.92
CA ARG A 286 9.73 16.77 -8.23
C ARG A 286 10.33 15.36 -8.19
N ASP A 287 10.45 14.80 -6.99
CA ASP A 287 10.97 13.46 -6.78
C ASP A 287 9.82 12.45 -6.91
N THR A 288 9.80 11.71 -8.00
CA THR A 288 8.78 10.70 -8.31
C THR A 288 8.67 9.64 -7.24
N SER A 289 9.75 9.35 -6.51
CA SER A 289 9.75 8.33 -5.45
C SER A 289 8.76 8.58 -4.32
N VAL A 290 8.33 9.84 -4.12
CA VAL A 290 7.31 10.16 -3.11
C VAL A 290 5.93 9.60 -3.47
N LEU A 291 5.69 9.30 -4.75
CA LEU A 291 4.42 8.78 -5.26
C LEU A 291 4.28 7.27 -5.04
N HIS A 292 5.34 6.60 -4.63
CA HIS A 292 5.40 5.15 -4.59
C HIS A 292 5.17 4.63 -3.16
N PRO A 293 4.05 3.92 -2.90
CA PRO A 293 3.81 3.25 -1.62
C PRO A 293 4.71 2.01 -1.48
N SER A 294 5.96 2.24 -1.15
CA SER A 294 7.01 1.23 -0.96
C SER A 294 7.68 1.38 0.42
N GLN A 295 8.80 0.71 0.65
CA GLN A 295 9.62 0.93 1.85
C GLN A 295 10.19 2.36 1.96
N ARG A 296 10.08 3.16 0.88
CA ARG A 296 10.57 4.55 0.87
C ARG A 296 9.59 5.54 1.50
N VAL A 297 8.41 5.10 1.95
CA VAL A 297 7.43 5.95 2.65
C VAL A 297 7.99 6.66 3.87
N GLY A 298 9.01 6.07 4.54
CA GLY A 298 9.73 6.74 5.63
C GLY A 298 10.52 7.96 5.18
N ASP A 299 11.13 7.90 4.00
CA ASP A 299 11.86 9.02 3.41
C ASP A 299 10.89 10.10 2.89
N THR A 300 9.73 9.69 2.36
CA THR A 300 8.64 10.60 1.97
C THR A 300 8.08 11.34 3.19
N ALA A 301 7.81 10.64 4.31
CA ALA A 301 7.38 11.28 5.55
C ALA A 301 8.39 12.34 6.02
N ARG A 302 9.68 12.04 5.93
CA ARG A 302 10.76 12.98 6.27
C ARG A 302 10.72 14.23 5.38
N LYS A 303 10.59 14.07 4.07
CA LYS A 303 10.47 15.20 3.13
C LYS A 303 9.25 16.06 3.43
N PHE A 304 8.11 15.45 3.74
CA PHE A 304 6.92 16.20 4.15
C PHE A 304 7.15 16.97 5.44
N ALA A 305 7.79 16.36 6.44
CA ALA A 305 8.11 17.02 7.70
C ALA A 305 9.05 18.23 7.48
N GLU A 306 10.02 18.13 6.59
CA GLU A 306 10.91 19.23 6.21
C GLU A 306 10.18 20.39 5.51
N MET A 307 9.14 20.11 4.74
CA MET A 307 8.27 21.13 4.12
C MET A 307 7.30 21.75 5.14
N ILE A 308 6.75 20.91 6.02
CA ILE A 308 5.76 21.32 7.01
C ILE A 308 6.41 22.10 8.17
N HIS A 309 7.60 21.69 8.61
CA HIS A 309 8.34 22.22 9.76
C HIS A 309 9.81 22.47 9.42
N PRO A 310 10.13 23.36 8.47
CA PRO A 310 11.52 23.54 8.04
C PRO A 310 12.47 23.94 9.18
N GLU A 311 11.96 24.63 10.20
CA GLU A 311 12.73 25.04 11.37
C GLU A 311 13.19 23.88 12.26
N ALA A 312 12.41 22.81 12.33
CA ALA A 312 12.72 21.64 13.16
C ALA A 312 13.71 20.66 12.48
N PHE A 313 13.94 20.83 11.17
CA PHE A 313 14.77 19.96 10.35
C PHE A 313 15.99 20.66 9.74
N ARG A 314 16.17 21.96 10.00
CA ARG A 314 17.43 22.67 9.67
C ARG A 314 18.52 22.17 10.61
N LYS A 315 19.60 21.64 10.03
CA LYS A 315 20.84 21.32 10.75
C LYS A 315 21.72 22.55 10.84
#